data_c5319ed2df63e6242c5ea92ef73095f4
#
_entry.id   c5319ed2df63e6242c5ea92ef73095f4
#
_cell.length_a   1.000
_cell.length_b   1.000
_cell.length_c   1.000
_cell.angle_alpha   90.00
_cell.angle_beta   90.00
_cell.angle_gamma   90.00
#
_symmetry.space_group_name_H-M   'P 1'
#
loop_
_entity.id
_entity.type
_entity.pdbx_description
1 polymer ?
#
loop_
_entity_poly.entity_id
_entity_poly.type
_entity_poly.pdbx_seq_one_letter_code
_entity_poly.pdbx_strand_id
1 'polypeptide(L)'
;MEKHEYQVDITWTQDRKGTMCSPELYNKETQESNCLEVATPPEFPNGMPHIWSPEHLFTAAVSSCLMTTFLAIAEYSKLEFISFKCPSKGVLEKVDGKFVMSE
;
A
#
# COMPACT_ATOMS: atom_id res chain seq x y z
N MET A 1 25.07 -11.63 0.14
CA MET A 1 23.87 -10.83 -0.19
C MET A 1 23.19 -10.38 1.08
N GLU A 2 22.94 -9.10 1.19
CA GLU A 2 22.17 -8.58 2.31
C GLU A 2 20.73 -9.04 2.20
N LYS A 3 20.16 -9.35 3.34
CA LYS A 3 18.77 -9.78 3.41
C LYS A 3 18.00 -8.83 4.31
N HIS A 4 16.93 -8.25 3.78
CA HIS A 4 16.05 -7.35 4.51
C HIS A 4 14.66 -7.97 4.60
N GLU A 5 14.09 -7.94 5.78
CA GLU A 5 12.77 -8.52 6.01
C GLU A 5 11.82 -7.44 6.48
N TYR A 6 10.58 -7.54 6.01
CA TYR A 6 9.53 -6.58 6.35
C TYR A 6 8.31 -7.38 6.79
N GLN A 7 7.80 -7.08 7.97
CA GLN A 7 6.70 -7.83 8.57
C GLN A 7 5.41 -7.02 8.53
N VAL A 8 4.33 -7.68 8.13
CA VAL A 8 2.99 -7.10 8.17
C VAL A 8 2.07 -8.13 8.76
N ASP A 9 1.29 -7.71 9.76
CA ASP A 9 0.31 -8.56 10.41
C ASP A 9 -1.09 -8.07 10.05
N ILE A 10 -1.96 -9.00 9.67
CA ILE A 10 -3.33 -8.69 9.31
C ILE A 10 -4.26 -9.47 10.23
N THR A 11 -5.20 -8.75 10.85
CA THR A 11 -6.17 -9.34 11.76
C THR A 11 -7.57 -9.01 11.30
N TRP A 12 -8.40 -10.03 11.11
CA TRP A 12 -9.80 -9.83 10.77
C TRP A 12 -10.54 -9.19 11.96
N THR A 13 -11.37 -8.20 11.68
CA THR A 13 -12.13 -7.52 12.72
C THR A 13 -13.61 -7.79 12.61
N GLN A 14 -14.22 -7.52 11.47
CA GLN A 14 -15.63 -7.78 11.26
C GLN A 14 -15.94 -7.77 9.75
N ASP A 15 -16.98 -8.49 9.37
CA ASP A 15 -17.48 -8.53 7.99
C ASP A 15 -16.35 -8.79 7.00
N ARG A 16 -16.13 -7.89 6.06
CA ARG A 16 -15.04 -8.00 5.06
C ARG A 16 -13.88 -7.09 5.38
N LYS A 17 -13.71 -6.74 6.64
CA LYS A 17 -12.73 -5.76 7.08
C LYS A 17 -11.75 -6.35 8.07
N GLY A 18 -10.52 -5.88 8.00
CA GLY A 18 -9.49 -6.22 8.96
C GLY A 18 -8.59 -5.05 9.24
N THR A 19 -7.64 -5.25 10.11
CA THR A 19 -6.64 -4.24 10.44
C THR A 19 -5.26 -4.77 10.09
N MET A 20 -4.48 -3.93 9.43
CA MET A 20 -3.12 -4.26 9.00
C MET A 20 -2.13 -3.40 9.78
N CYS A 21 -1.16 -4.04 10.40
CA CYS A 21 -0.15 -3.36 11.20
C CYS A 21 1.22 -3.95 10.93
N SER A 22 2.25 -3.19 11.25
CA SER A 22 3.61 -3.70 11.25
C SER A 22 4.28 -3.35 12.57
N PRO A 23 4.85 -4.34 13.28
CA PRO A 23 5.57 -4.05 14.52
C PRO A 23 6.79 -3.15 14.29
N GLU A 24 7.32 -3.14 13.09
CA GLU A 24 8.47 -2.32 12.74
C GLU A 24 8.14 -0.84 12.66
N LEU A 25 6.85 -0.50 12.54
CA LEU A 25 6.41 0.88 12.39
C LEU A 25 5.87 1.48 13.68
N TYR A 26 5.96 0.73 14.79
CA TYR A 26 5.54 1.23 16.08
C TYR A 26 6.50 2.31 16.58
N ASN A 27 5.95 3.44 16.96
CA ASN A 27 6.74 4.56 17.47
C ASN A 27 6.73 4.53 18.98
N LYS A 28 7.87 4.19 19.59
CA LYS A 28 7.99 4.07 21.04
C LYS A 28 7.85 5.40 21.75
N GLU A 29 8.24 6.49 21.10
CA GLU A 29 8.18 7.82 21.71
C GLU A 29 6.75 8.33 21.85
N THR A 30 5.94 8.14 20.81
CA THR A 30 4.55 8.58 20.83
C THR A 30 3.59 7.46 21.25
N GLN A 31 4.08 6.22 21.33
CA GLN A 31 3.29 5.04 21.63
C GLN A 31 2.20 4.79 20.57
N GLU A 32 2.47 5.19 19.34
CA GLU A 32 1.53 5.01 18.23
C GLU A 32 1.99 3.90 17.32
N SER A 33 1.03 3.12 16.84
CA SER A 33 1.24 2.13 15.80
C SER A 33 0.66 2.66 14.49
N ASN A 34 1.28 2.29 13.38
CA ASN A 34 0.80 2.72 12.07
C ASN A 34 -0.10 1.64 11.46
N CYS A 35 -1.29 1.50 12.04
CA CYS A 35 -2.25 0.51 11.56
C CYS A 35 -3.23 1.14 10.59
N LEU A 36 -3.63 0.34 9.59
CA LEU A 36 -4.60 0.76 8.59
C LEU A 36 -5.73 -0.26 8.55
N GLU A 37 -6.95 0.24 8.31
CA GLU A 37 -8.05 -0.66 7.99
C GLU A 37 -7.94 -1.07 6.53
N VAL A 38 -8.26 -2.34 6.26
CA VAL A 38 -8.26 -2.86 4.89
C VAL A 38 -9.53 -3.70 4.71
N ALA A 39 -10.15 -3.55 3.55
CA ALA A 39 -11.42 -4.22 3.29
C ALA A 39 -11.54 -4.56 1.82
N THR A 40 -12.48 -5.48 1.53
CA THR A 40 -12.87 -5.77 0.16
C THR A 40 -13.46 -4.50 -0.46
N PRO A 41 -13.06 -4.14 -1.69
CA PRO A 41 -13.60 -2.92 -2.30
C PRO A 41 -15.08 -3.06 -2.66
N PRO A 42 -15.80 -1.93 -2.76
CA PRO A 42 -17.26 -1.97 -2.92
C PRO A 42 -17.75 -2.57 -4.23
N GLU A 43 -16.88 -2.72 -5.23
CA GLU A 43 -17.26 -3.37 -6.48
C GLU A 43 -17.56 -4.85 -6.31
N PHE A 44 -17.13 -5.45 -5.21
CA PHE A 44 -17.36 -6.87 -4.94
C PHE A 44 -18.48 -7.05 -3.92
N PRO A 45 -19.15 -8.22 -3.91
CA PRO A 45 -20.22 -8.48 -2.94
C PRO A 45 -19.69 -8.30 -1.51
N ASN A 46 -20.48 -7.58 -0.70
CA ASN A 46 -20.16 -7.28 0.70
C ASN A 46 -18.92 -6.41 0.88
N GLY A 47 -18.48 -5.72 -0.20
CA GLY A 47 -17.39 -4.78 -0.09
C GLY A 47 -17.76 -3.55 0.72
N MET A 48 -16.77 -2.82 1.18
CA MET A 48 -16.96 -1.68 2.08
C MET A 48 -16.32 -0.43 1.50
N PRO A 49 -17.09 0.67 1.36
CA PRO A 49 -16.53 1.90 0.80
C PRO A 49 -15.68 2.66 1.82
N HIS A 50 -14.87 3.55 1.32
CA HIS A 50 -14.06 4.49 2.11
C HIS A 50 -12.97 3.83 2.96
N ILE A 51 -12.57 2.62 2.58
CA ILE A 51 -11.51 1.89 3.27
C ILE A 51 -10.51 1.40 2.22
N TRP A 52 -9.23 1.39 2.59
CA TRP A 52 -8.20 0.86 1.71
C TRP A 52 -8.50 -0.59 1.35
N SER A 53 -8.27 -0.97 0.11
CA SER A 53 -8.40 -2.35 -0.36
C SER A 53 -7.03 -2.90 -0.70
N PRO A 54 -6.90 -4.23 -0.80
CA PRO A 54 -5.63 -4.80 -1.28
C PRO A 54 -5.19 -4.24 -2.62
N GLU A 55 -6.15 -3.95 -3.50
CA GLU A 55 -5.86 -3.39 -4.82
C GLU A 55 -5.28 -1.98 -4.71
N HIS A 56 -5.81 -1.16 -3.81
CA HIS A 56 -5.24 0.16 -3.54
C HIS A 56 -3.83 0.03 -2.97
N LEU A 57 -3.64 -0.91 -2.05
CA LEU A 57 -2.34 -1.11 -1.41
C LEU A 57 -1.29 -1.58 -2.40
N PHE A 58 -1.67 -2.46 -3.32
CA PHE A 58 -0.76 -2.90 -4.36
C PHE A 58 -0.34 -1.72 -5.24
N THR A 59 -1.30 -0.92 -5.68
CA THR A 59 -1.03 0.27 -6.50
C THR A 59 -0.15 1.26 -5.73
N ALA A 60 -0.45 1.47 -4.45
CA ALA A 60 0.33 2.36 -3.60
C ALA A 60 1.76 1.86 -3.42
N ALA A 61 1.95 0.55 -3.30
CA ALA A 61 3.29 -0.01 -3.16
C ALA A 61 4.16 0.32 -4.37
N VAL A 62 3.60 0.17 -5.56
CA VAL A 62 4.34 0.47 -6.79
C VAL A 62 4.64 1.96 -6.90
N SER A 63 3.64 2.82 -6.67
CA SER A 63 3.84 4.26 -6.82
C SER A 63 4.73 4.84 -5.73
N SER A 64 4.64 4.33 -4.50
CA SER A 64 5.53 4.80 -3.45
C SER A 64 6.96 4.34 -3.69
N CYS A 65 7.16 3.15 -4.25
CA CYS A 65 8.49 2.70 -4.63
C CYS A 65 9.10 3.61 -5.70
N LEU A 66 8.28 4.02 -6.67
CA LEU A 66 8.73 4.96 -7.69
C LEU A 66 9.17 6.29 -7.07
N MET A 67 8.39 6.81 -6.13
CA MET A 67 8.73 8.06 -5.45
C MET A 67 10.04 7.95 -4.68
N THR A 68 10.18 6.91 -3.86
CA THR A 68 11.40 6.77 -3.05
C THR A 68 12.63 6.56 -3.92
N THR A 69 12.48 5.85 -5.04
CA THR A 69 13.57 5.67 -5.99
C THR A 69 13.95 6.99 -6.64
N PHE A 70 12.95 7.77 -7.05
CA PHE A 70 13.19 9.10 -7.61
C PHE A 70 13.92 10.00 -6.62
N LEU A 71 13.48 9.98 -5.37
CA LEU A 71 14.10 10.82 -4.34
C LEU A 71 15.56 10.44 -4.12
N ALA A 72 15.85 9.14 -4.11
CA ALA A 72 17.23 8.68 -3.95
C ALA A 72 18.11 9.12 -5.12
N ILE A 73 17.61 8.99 -6.34
CA ILE A 73 18.36 9.40 -7.54
C ILE A 73 18.56 10.91 -7.55
N ALA A 74 17.52 11.68 -7.18
CA ALA A 74 17.62 13.13 -7.15
C ALA A 74 18.69 13.59 -6.13
N GLU A 75 18.72 12.95 -4.98
CA GLU A 75 19.70 13.24 -3.94
C GLU A 75 21.12 12.92 -4.42
N TYR A 76 21.30 11.76 -5.04
CA TYR A 76 22.59 11.33 -5.57
C TYR A 76 23.09 12.27 -6.65
N SER A 77 22.20 12.75 -7.49
CA SER A 77 22.54 13.66 -8.60
C SER A 77 22.55 15.12 -8.19
N LYS A 78 22.24 15.41 -6.94
CA LYS A 78 22.13 16.77 -6.41
C LYS A 78 21.10 17.59 -7.19
N LEU A 79 20.04 16.92 -7.64
CA LEU A 79 18.95 17.57 -8.35
C LEU A 79 17.96 18.13 -7.31
N GLU A 80 17.66 19.41 -7.46
CA GLU A 80 16.66 20.05 -6.61
C GLU A 80 15.33 20.12 -7.33
N PHE A 81 14.26 19.88 -6.59
CA PHE A 81 12.91 19.98 -7.13
C PHE A 81 11.97 20.51 -6.06
N ILE A 82 10.86 21.08 -6.51
CA ILE A 82 9.90 21.71 -5.59
C ILE A 82 8.85 20.72 -5.11
N SER A 83 8.39 19.85 -6.00
CA SER A 83 7.34 18.90 -5.63
C SER A 83 7.42 17.66 -6.50
N PHE A 84 6.79 16.61 -6.00
CA PHE A 84 6.65 15.35 -6.71
C PHE A 84 5.23 14.84 -6.52
N LYS A 85 4.58 14.49 -7.61
CA LYS A 85 3.26 13.86 -7.58
C LYS A 85 3.26 12.67 -8.51
N CYS A 86 2.62 11.60 -8.07
CA CYS A 86 2.51 10.40 -8.87
C CYS A 86 1.10 9.81 -8.74
N PRO A 87 0.13 10.43 -9.43
CA PRO A 87 -1.19 9.81 -9.48
C PRO A 87 -1.09 8.47 -10.20
N SER A 88 -1.66 7.45 -9.59
CA SER A 88 -1.49 6.08 -10.07
C SER A 88 -2.81 5.38 -10.16
N LYS A 89 -2.90 4.42 -11.08
CA LYS A 89 -4.12 3.68 -11.30
C LYS A 89 -3.78 2.21 -11.51
N GLY A 90 -4.38 1.36 -10.68
CA GLY A 90 -4.31 -0.07 -10.86
C GLY A 90 -5.58 -0.55 -11.52
N VAL A 91 -5.47 -1.50 -12.43
CA VAL A 91 -6.63 -2.05 -13.13
C VAL A 91 -6.76 -3.52 -12.80
N LEU A 92 -7.93 -3.89 -12.29
CA LEU A 92 -8.26 -5.28 -11.99
C LEU A 92 -9.14 -5.82 -13.09
N GLU A 93 -8.69 -6.88 -13.75
CA GLU A 93 -9.42 -7.47 -14.85
C GLU A 93 -9.74 -8.93 -14.56
N LYS A 94 -10.87 -9.38 -15.11
CA LYS A 94 -11.24 -10.79 -15.04
C LYS A 94 -10.72 -11.49 -16.29
N VAL A 95 -9.72 -12.33 -16.10
CA VAL A 95 -9.09 -13.07 -17.19
C VAL A 95 -9.26 -14.55 -16.92
N ASP A 96 -9.89 -15.26 -17.86
CA ASP A 96 -10.16 -16.71 -17.75
C ASP A 96 -10.83 -17.08 -16.43
N GLY A 97 -11.81 -16.27 -16.01
CA GLY A 97 -12.55 -16.52 -14.78
C GLY A 97 -11.84 -16.09 -13.51
N LYS A 98 -10.65 -15.50 -13.62
CA LYS A 98 -9.90 -15.02 -12.46
C LYS A 98 -9.67 -13.52 -12.56
N PHE A 99 -9.64 -12.87 -11.40
CA PHE A 99 -9.28 -11.45 -11.34
C PHE A 99 -7.77 -11.32 -11.22
N VAL A 100 -7.17 -10.49 -12.07
CA VAL A 100 -5.74 -10.21 -12.03
C VAL A 100 -5.51 -8.70 -12.09
N MET A 101 -4.47 -8.24 -11.41
CA MET A 101 -4.09 -6.84 -11.50
C MET A 101 -3.32 -6.61 -12.78
N SER A 102 -3.73 -5.59 -13.52
CA SER A 102 -3.04 -5.14 -14.71
C SER A 102 -2.79 -3.64 -14.57
N GLU A 103 -1.94 -3.11 -15.43
CA GLU A 103 -1.61 -1.69 -15.38
C GLU A 103 -2.75 -0.77 -15.70
#